data_4f10351668b84500ec660574102d43a3
#
_entry.id   4f10351668b84500ec660574102d43a3
#
_cell.length_a   1.000
_cell.length_b   1.000
_cell.length_c   1.000
_cell.angle_alpha   90.00
_cell.angle_beta   90.00
_cell.angle_gamma   90.00
#
_symmetry.space_group_name_H-M   'P 1'
#
loop_
_entity.id
_entity.type
_entity.pdbx_description
1 polymer ?
#
loop_
_entity_poly.entity_id
_entity_poly.type
_entity_poly.pdbx_seq_one_letter_code
_entity_poly.pdbx_strand_id
1 'polypeptide(L)'
;MEKITSTIRLRMSAQDAHYGGNLVDGAHMLALFGDVATELMIKLDGDEGLFKAYDMVEFIAPVYAGDYIEAYGEITKIGNTSRKMVFEARKVIMPRPDINDSACDVLAEPIVVCKASGTCVVPADKKRGNYDNL
;
A
#
# COMPACT_ATOMS: atom_id res chain seq x y z
N MET A 1 -10.98 5.27 -19.85
CA MET A 1 -10.33 6.12 -18.86
C MET A 1 -9.01 5.49 -18.46
N GLU A 2 -7.97 6.29 -18.41
CA GLU A 2 -6.69 5.80 -17.93
C GLU A 2 -6.77 5.39 -16.46
N LYS A 3 -6.00 4.37 -16.10
CA LYS A 3 -5.92 3.93 -14.71
C LYS A 3 -5.22 4.99 -13.87
N ILE A 4 -5.79 5.28 -12.72
CA ILE A 4 -5.15 6.12 -11.71
C ILE A 4 -4.51 5.16 -10.71
N THR A 5 -3.19 5.16 -10.65
CA THR A 5 -2.41 4.23 -9.84
C THR A 5 -1.42 4.98 -8.96
N SER A 6 -0.96 4.31 -7.92
CA SER A 6 0.06 4.81 -7.02
C SER A 6 0.87 3.65 -6.47
N THR A 7 2.15 3.86 -6.26
CA THR A 7 3.05 2.88 -5.64
C THR A 7 3.95 3.60 -4.64
N ILE A 8 4.02 3.05 -3.42
CA ILE A 8 4.95 3.48 -2.39
C ILE A 8 5.90 2.33 -2.12
N ARG A 9 7.19 2.61 -2.11
CA ARG A 9 8.22 1.63 -1.83
C ARG A 9 9.05 2.07 -0.64
N LEU A 10 9.24 1.17 0.32
CA LEU A 10 10.04 1.46 1.51
C LEU A 10 10.63 0.21 2.12
N ARG A 11 11.64 0.40 2.94
CA ARG A 11 12.26 -0.66 3.71
C ARG A 11 11.61 -0.73 5.10
N MET A 12 11.26 -1.94 5.55
CA MET A 12 10.76 -2.16 6.90
C MET A 12 11.88 -1.99 7.90
N SER A 13 11.69 -1.12 8.89
CA SER A 13 12.67 -0.88 9.93
C SER A 13 12.53 -1.90 11.07
N ALA A 14 13.53 -1.93 11.96
CA ALA A 14 13.45 -2.73 13.17
C ALA A 14 12.28 -2.28 14.08
N GLN A 15 11.94 -0.99 14.07
CA GLN A 15 10.80 -0.46 14.82
C GLN A 15 9.46 -0.91 14.25
N ASP A 16 9.39 -1.18 12.95
CA ASP A 16 8.18 -1.72 12.31
C ASP A 16 7.93 -3.17 12.71
N ALA A 17 8.97 -3.89 13.13
CA ALA A 17 8.86 -5.27 13.59
C ALA A 17 8.31 -5.30 15.03
N HIS A 18 6.99 -5.19 15.13
CA HIS A 18 6.26 -5.05 16.38
C HIS A 18 6.15 -6.37 17.13
N TYR A 19 6.17 -7.49 16.43
CA TYR A 19 6.07 -8.83 17.02
C TYR A 19 7.44 -9.50 17.18
N GLY A 20 7.47 -10.59 17.96
CA GLY A 20 8.69 -11.39 18.11
C GLY A 20 9.20 -11.96 16.80
N GLY A 21 10.52 -12.27 16.75
CA GLY A 21 11.13 -12.82 15.53
C GLY A 21 11.29 -11.84 14.40
N ASN A 22 11.34 -10.54 14.70
CA ASN A 22 11.44 -9.46 13.70
C ASN A 22 10.24 -9.39 12.76
N LEU A 23 9.08 -9.89 13.19
CA LEU A 23 7.87 -9.91 12.37
C LEU A 23 7.16 -8.55 12.42
N VAL A 24 6.86 -8.02 11.25
CA VAL A 24 6.07 -6.80 11.08
C VAL A 24 4.59 -7.17 11.13
N ASP A 25 3.80 -6.44 11.90
CA ASP A 25 2.36 -6.71 12.01
C ASP A 25 1.60 -6.36 10.73
N GLY A 26 0.51 -7.08 10.49
CA GLY A 26 -0.33 -6.85 9.30
C GLY A 26 -0.94 -5.45 9.25
N ALA A 27 -1.22 -4.85 10.40
CA ALA A 27 -1.77 -3.50 10.47
C ALA A 27 -0.85 -2.48 9.80
N HIS A 28 0.46 -2.72 9.78
CA HIS A 28 1.42 -1.84 9.10
C HIS A 28 1.17 -1.81 7.58
N MET A 29 0.79 -2.94 7.00
CA MET A 29 0.44 -2.99 5.57
C MET A 29 -0.79 -2.15 5.28
N LEU A 30 -1.78 -2.15 6.18
CA LEU A 30 -2.97 -1.30 6.02
C LEU A 30 -2.62 0.18 6.15
N ALA A 31 -1.66 0.54 6.99
CA ALA A 31 -1.16 1.92 7.07
C ALA A 31 -0.54 2.36 5.74
N LEU A 32 0.23 1.49 5.10
CA LEU A 32 0.80 1.77 3.77
C LEU A 32 -0.30 1.93 2.72
N PHE A 33 -1.33 1.09 2.75
CA PHE A 33 -2.46 1.22 1.84
C PHE A 33 -3.22 2.53 2.06
N GLY A 34 -3.27 3.01 3.32
CA GLY A 34 -3.81 4.33 3.62
C GLY A 34 -3.06 5.44 2.92
N ASP A 35 -1.73 5.38 2.92
CA ASP A 35 -0.91 6.37 2.23
C ASP A 35 -1.06 6.28 0.72
N VAL A 36 -1.12 5.07 0.17
CA VAL A 36 -1.39 4.84 -1.25
C VAL A 36 -2.76 5.42 -1.63
N ALA A 37 -3.79 5.13 -0.83
CA ALA A 37 -5.14 5.64 -1.07
C ALA A 37 -5.18 7.17 -1.04
N THR A 38 -4.47 7.78 -0.10
CA THR A 38 -4.38 9.23 0.00
C THR A 38 -3.77 9.83 -1.27
N GLU A 39 -2.69 9.25 -1.78
CA GLU A 39 -2.08 9.73 -3.02
C GLU A 39 -3.05 9.58 -4.20
N LEU A 40 -3.78 8.48 -4.28
CA LEU A 40 -4.79 8.27 -5.31
C LEU A 40 -5.88 9.35 -5.26
N MET A 41 -6.35 9.69 -4.05
CA MET A 41 -7.35 10.73 -3.86
C MET A 41 -6.82 12.10 -4.30
N ILE A 42 -5.57 12.41 -3.96
CA ILE A 42 -4.93 13.67 -4.36
C ILE A 42 -4.82 13.74 -5.88
N LYS A 43 -4.40 12.66 -6.53
CA LYS A 43 -4.29 12.62 -8.00
C LYS A 43 -5.62 12.86 -8.69
N LEU A 44 -6.71 12.30 -8.16
CA LEU A 44 -8.02 12.42 -8.79
C LEU A 44 -8.73 13.71 -8.40
N ASP A 45 -8.71 14.08 -7.11
CA ASP A 45 -9.59 15.12 -6.57
C ASP A 45 -8.84 16.34 -6.06
N GLY A 46 -7.51 16.30 -6.00
CA GLY A 46 -6.74 17.40 -5.42
C GLY A 46 -6.98 17.58 -3.94
N ASP A 47 -7.44 16.53 -3.26
CA ASP A 47 -7.79 16.54 -1.83
C ASP A 47 -7.51 15.14 -1.29
N GLU A 48 -7.00 15.05 -0.06
CA GLU A 48 -6.63 13.75 0.51
C GLU A 48 -7.84 12.86 0.84
N GLY A 49 -9.03 13.44 0.94
CA GLY A 49 -10.24 12.69 1.24
C GLY A 49 -10.16 11.93 2.56
N LEU A 50 -10.99 10.91 2.69
CA LEU A 50 -11.04 10.04 3.87
C LEU A 50 -11.19 8.59 3.45
N PHE A 51 -10.48 7.69 4.12
CA PHE A 51 -10.68 6.26 3.94
C PHE A 51 -11.89 5.83 4.75
N LYS A 52 -12.95 5.36 4.06
CA LYS A 52 -14.22 5.03 4.73
C LYS A 52 -14.24 3.62 5.27
N ALA A 53 -13.84 2.65 4.47
CA ALA A 53 -13.92 1.24 4.88
C ALA A 53 -13.11 0.34 3.96
N TYR A 54 -12.49 -0.69 4.55
CA TYR A 54 -12.05 -1.87 3.80
C TYR A 54 -13.21 -2.84 3.69
N ASP A 55 -13.39 -3.45 2.53
CA ASP A 55 -14.34 -4.54 2.35
C ASP A 55 -13.66 -5.90 2.21
N MET A 56 -12.35 -5.91 2.01
CA MET A 56 -11.55 -7.15 1.97
C MET A 56 -10.14 -6.82 2.44
N VAL A 57 -9.59 -7.68 3.28
CA VAL A 57 -8.18 -7.67 3.69
C VAL A 57 -7.74 -9.12 3.78
N GLU A 58 -6.62 -9.43 3.13
CA GLU A 58 -6.06 -10.77 3.16
C GLU A 58 -4.55 -10.67 3.41
N PHE A 59 -4.10 -11.27 4.51
CA PHE A 59 -2.67 -11.37 4.84
C PHE A 59 -2.17 -12.70 4.28
N ILE A 60 -1.23 -12.65 3.33
CA ILE A 60 -0.86 -13.81 2.51
C ILE A 60 0.50 -14.38 2.92
N ALA A 61 1.47 -13.51 3.21
CA ALA A 61 2.81 -13.94 3.58
C ALA A 61 3.40 -13.01 4.64
N PRO A 62 4.32 -13.51 5.49
CA PRO A 62 4.89 -12.69 6.55
C PRO A 62 5.85 -11.63 6.00
N VAL A 63 5.95 -10.51 6.72
CA VAL A 63 6.86 -9.41 6.45
C VAL A 63 7.78 -9.26 7.66
N TYR A 64 9.07 -9.09 7.39
CA TYR A 64 10.09 -8.96 8.44
C TYR A 64 10.85 -7.64 8.33
N ALA A 65 11.46 -7.23 9.43
CA ALA A 65 12.37 -6.09 9.42
C ALA A 65 13.46 -6.31 8.35
N GLY A 66 13.76 -5.28 7.59
CA GLY A 66 14.71 -5.34 6.49
C GLY A 66 14.11 -5.69 5.14
N ASP A 67 12.87 -6.20 5.09
CA ASP A 67 12.19 -6.43 3.82
C ASP A 67 11.90 -5.10 3.12
N TYR A 68 12.08 -5.06 1.80
CA TYR A 68 11.60 -3.96 0.98
C TYR A 68 10.23 -4.30 0.44
N ILE A 69 9.27 -3.42 0.69
CA ILE A 69 7.87 -3.61 0.31
C ILE A 69 7.46 -2.56 -0.71
N GLU A 70 6.80 -2.99 -1.77
CA GLU A 70 6.08 -2.11 -2.69
C GLU A 70 4.59 -2.25 -2.43
N ALA A 71 3.96 -1.14 -2.03
CA ALA A 71 2.52 -1.08 -1.83
C ALA A 71 1.91 -0.36 -3.04
N TYR A 72 1.09 -1.06 -3.78
CA TYR A 72 0.45 -0.61 -5.01
C TYR A 72 -1.05 -0.46 -4.78
N GLY A 73 -1.63 0.54 -5.43
CA GLY A 73 -3.08 0.69 -5.45
C GLY A 73 -3.57 1.30 -6.75
N GLU A 74 -4.85 1.08 -7.04
CA GLU A 74 -5.52 1.71 -8.16
C GLU A 74 -6.98 2.00 -7.84
N ILE A 75 -7.51 3.03 -8.47
CA ILE A 75 -8.93 3.36 -8.41
C ILE A 75 -9.64 2.49 -9.45
N THR A 76 -10.63 1.71 -9.01
CA THR A 76 -11.38 0.80 -9.89
C THR A 76 -12.75 1.35 -10.25
N LYS A 77 -13.31 2.25 -9.44
CA LYS A 77 -14.63 2.83 -9.71
C LYS A 77 -14.73 4.22 -9.08
N ILE A 78 -15.23 5.17 -9.86
CA ILE A 78 -15.46 6.54 -9.42
C ILE A 78 -16.96 6.76 -9.33
N GLY A 79 -17.48 6.94 -8.12
CA GLY A 79 -18.85 7.37 -7.87
C GLY A 79 -18.93 8.90 -7.71
N ASN A 80 -20.06 9.40 -7.25
CA ASN A 80 -20.21 10.84 -7.04
C ASN A 80 -19.20 11.37 -6.02
N THR A 81 -19.15 10.76 -4.83
CA THR A 81 -18.21 11.12 -3.77
C THR A 81 -17.36 9.92 -3.32
N SER A 82 -17.62 8.73 -3.85
CA SER A 82 -16.91 7.51 -3.47
C SER A 82 -15.90 7.10 -4.53
N ARG A 83 -14.77 6.53 -4.06
CA ARG A 83 -13.71 6.01 -4.91
C ARG A 83 -13.40 4.61 -4.42
N LYS A 84 -13.69 3.60 -5.24
CA LYS A 84 -13.32 2.21 -4.91
C LYS A 84 -11.89 1.97 -5.35
N MET A 85 -11.15 1.26 -4.50
CA MET A 85 -9.73 1.01 -4.70
C MET A 85 -9.39 -0.43 -4.41
N VAL A 86 -8.38 -0.94 -5.11
CA VAL A 86 -7.76 -2.22 -4.81
C VAL A 86 -6.28 -1.99 -4.51
N PHE A 87 -5.73 -2.81 -3.61
CA PHE A 87 -4.36 -2.67 -3.12
C PHE A 87 -3.65 -4.00 -3.11
N GLU A 88 -2.35 -3.96 -3.34
CA GLU A 88 -1.48 -5.13 -3.23
C GLU A 88 -0.12 -4.70 -2.70
N ALA A 89 0.38 -5.40 -1.68
CA ALA A 89 1.73 -5.19 -1.16
C ALA A 89 2.60 -6.39 -1.54
N ARG A 90 3.81 -6.12 -2.03
CA ARG A 90 4.76 -7.14 -2.49
C ARG A 90 6.11 -6.94 -1.84
N LYS A 91 6.73 -8.04 -1.44
CA LYS A 91 8.11 -8.08 -0.99
C LYS A 91 9.00 -8.21 -2.22
N VAL A 92 9.94 -7.28 -2.39
CA VAL A 92 10.81 -7.23 -3.58
C VAL A 92 12.29 -7.48 -3.25
N ILE A 93 12.69 -7.25 -2.00
CA ILE A 93 14.03 -7.53 -1.47
C ILE A 93 13.84 -8.12 -0.08
N MET A 94 14.61 -9.14 0.27
CA MET A 94 14.54 -9.73 1.60
C MET A 94 15.92 -10.04 2.16
N PRO A 95 16.12 -9.92 3.48
CA PRO A 95 17.33 -10.36 4.14
C PRO A 95 17.52 -11.88 4.02
N ARG A 96 18.78 -12.29 4.00
CA ARG A 96 19.19 -13.69 3.99
C ARG A 96 20.10 -13.99 5.18
N PRO A 97 19.54 -14.00 6.41
CA PRO A 97 20.33 -14.23 7.62
C PRO A 97 20.94 -15.64 7.67
N ASP A 98 20.41 -16.57 6.88
CA ASP A 98 20.97 -17.92 6.71
C ASP A 98 22.33 -17.88 6.01
N ILE A 99 22.63 -16.84 5.23
CA ILE A 99 23.94 -16.68 4.57
C ILE A 99 24.90 -15.95 5.51
N ASN A 100 24.51 -14.74 5.96
CA ASN A 100 25.22 -13.95 6.96
C ASN A 100 24.34 -12.77 7.40
N ASP A 101 24.86 -11.96 8.34
CA ASP A 101 24.07 -10.90 8.97
C ASP A 101 23.67 -9.75 8.02
N SER A 102 24.34 -9.59 6.91
CA SER A 102 24.10 -8.47 5.99
C SER A 102 23.70 -8.89 4.58
N ALA A 103 23.57 -10.19 4.31
CA ALA A 103 23.18 -10.67 2.98
C ALA A 103 21.70 -10.38 2.73
N CYS A 104 21.39 -9.95 1.51
CA CYS A 104 20.02 -9.70 1.04
C CYS A 104 19.88 -10.16 -0.40
N ASP A 105 18.68 -10.57 -0.77
CA ASP A 105 18.36 -10.98 -2.15
C ASP A 105 17.35 -9.99 -2.75
N VAL A 106 17.63 -9.59 -4.00
CA VAL A 106 16.61 -9.01 -4.86
C VAL A 106 15.80 -10.17 -5.44
N LEU A 107 14.51 -10.20 -5.18
CA LEU A 107 13.66 -11.30 -5.63
C LEU A 107 13.35 -11.17 -7.11
N ALA A 108 13.66 -12.21 -7.90
CA ALA A 108 13.32 -12.25 -9.31
C ALA A 108 11.79 -12.21 -9.49
N GLU A 109 11.08 -12.89 -8.59
CA GLU A 109 9.61 -12.85 -8.53
C GLU A 109 9.19 -12.29 -7.17
N PRO A 110 8.63 -11.07 -7.12
CA PRO A 110 8.13 -10.51 -5.87
C PRO A 110 7.10 -11.41 -5.20
N ILE A 111 7.09 -11.40 -3.88
CA ILE A 111 6.17 -12.20 -3.07
C ILE A 111 5.03 -11.29 -2.63
N VAL A 112 3.79 -11.62 -3.02
CA VAL A 112 2.61 -10.92 -2.54
C VAL A 112 2.44 -11.21 -1.06
N VAL A 113 2.39 -10.16 -0.23
CA VAL A 113 2.30 -10.30 1.22
C VAL A 113 0.92 -9.91 1.75
N CYS A 114 0.21 -9.01 1.06
CA CYS A 114 -1.10 -8.55 1.50
C CYS A 114 -1.90 -8.05 0.31
N LYS A 115 -3.20 -8.30 0.32
CA LYS A 115 -4.16 -7.73 -0.63
C LYS A 115 -5.31 -7.11 0.15
N ALA A 116 -5.87 -6.04 -0.40
CA ALA A 116 -7.03 -5.41 0.20
C ALA A 116 -7.85 -4.68 -0.86
N SER A 117 -9.09 -4.38 -0.52
CA SER A 117 -9.93 -3.47 -1.28
C SER A 117 -10.73 -2.62 -0.31
N GLY A 118 -11.13 -1.46 -0.77
CA GLY A 118 -11.85 -0.54 0.09
C GLY A 118 -12.42 0.65 -0.66
N THR A 119 -13.00 1.56 0.10
CA THR A 119 -13.64 2.76 -0.44
C THR A 119 -13.19 3.99 0.32
N CYS A 120 -12.73 4.99 -0.43
CA CYS A 120 -12.47 6.32 0.07
C CYS A 120 -13.58 7.26 -0.38
N VAL A 121 -13.75 8.36 0.35
CA VAL A 121 -14.77 9.37 0.03
C VAL A 121 -14.16 10.75 0.06
N VAL A 122 -14.70 11.63 -0.79
CA VAL A 122 -14.37 13.05 -0.79
C VAL A 122 -15.66 13.85 -0.78
N PRO A 123 -15.86 14.77 0.19
CA PRO A 123 -17.03 15.64 0.16
C PRO A 123 -17.07 16.45 -1.14
N ALA A 124 -18.27 16.66 -1.67
CA ALA A 124 -18.46 17.31 -2.97
C ALA A 124 -17.82 18.70 -3.03
N ASP A 125 -17.87 19.45 -1.92
CA ASP A 125 -17.31 20.80 -1.84
C ASP A 125 -15.77 20.83 -1.75
N LYS A 126 -15.13 19.67 -1.53
CA LYS A 126 -13.67 19.57 -1.44
C LYS A 126 -13.01 19.04 -2.72
N LYS A 127 -13.78 18.60 -3.69
CA LYS A 127 -13.23 18.18 -4.98
C LYS A 127 -12.63 19.39 -5.69
N ARG A 128 -11.40 19.25 -6.16
CA ARG A 128 -10.69 20.35 -6.81
C ARG A 128 -10.34 20.07 -8.26
N GLY A 129 -10.04 18.83 -8.61
CA GLY A 129 -9.69 18.48 -9.96
C GLY A 129 -8.74 17.31 -10.05
N ASN A 130 -8.46 16.90 -11.27
CA ASN A 130 -7.63 15.75 -11.59
C ASN A 130 -6.20 16.22 -11.88
N TYR A 131 -5.24 15.73 -11.13
CA TYR A 131 -3.82 16.05 -11.26
C TYR A 131 -2.99 14.90 -11.81
N ASP A 132 -3.62 13.79 -12.21
CA ASP A 132 -2.89 12.59 -12.62
C ASP A 132 -2.07 12.79 -13.89
N ASN A 133 -2.46 13.74 -14.74
CA ASN A 133 -1.77 14.04 -15.99
C ASN A 133 -0.76 15.20 -15.88
N LEU A 134 -0.51 15.66 -14.68
CA LEU A 134 0.50 16.69 -14.44
C LEU A 134 1.84 16.05 -14.07
#